data_c2d88b2a207004aa5a93636f42dd4b07
#
_entry.id   c2d88b2a207004aa5a93636f42dd4b07
#
_cell.length_a   1.000
_cell.length_b   1.000
_cell.length_c   1.000
_cell.angle_alpha   90.00
_cell.angle_beta   90.00
_cell.angle_gamma   90.00
#
_symmetry.space_group_name_H-M   'P 1'
#
loop_
_entity.id
_entity.type
_entity.pdbx_description
1 polymer ?
#
loop_
_entity_poly.entity_id
_entity_poly.type
_entity_poly.pdbx_seq_one_letter_code
_entity_poly.pdbx_strand_id
1 'polypeptide(L)'
;MPGVTDTIGGPAPAWLLRLNSQLDAADQRATVVARGLTPQQLNWSRSPAEWSVGQCLEHLAIANAVYLRAMSRSLEGRRAGLVEEIAPGWFGRLFIRTVIEPSPKMRRRRAPKKIRPGAQVPPTVLDRFHATNRAIREFMQRARNYDVNRIRFKNPFIGIIRFTVGTGLEVLWRHERRHLLQAERIRAALDATVRAP
;
A
#
# COMPACT_ATOMS: atom_id res chain seq x y z
N MET A 1 23.03 -11.53 -28.14
CA MET A 1 22.38 -12.07 -26.94
C MET A 1 23.12 -11.54 -25.73
N PRO A 2 22.67 -10.49 -25.04
CA PRO A 2 23.26 -10.12 -23.75
C PRO A 2 22.63 -11.01 -22.66
N GLY A 3 23.53 -11.66 -21.90
CA GLY A 3 23.21 -12.65 -20.89
C GLY A 3 22.29 -12.15 -19.79
N VAL A 4 21.43 -13.04 -19.35
CA VAL A 4 20.67 -12.98 -18.10
C VAL A 4 21.67 -12.77 -16.96
N THR A 5 21.65 -11.60 -16.36
CA THR A 5 22.46 -11.29 -15.19
C THR A 5 21.99 -12.16 -14.03
N ASP A 6 22.87 -13.04 -13.61
CA ASP A 6 22.76 -13.86 -12.41
C ASP A 6 22.21 -13.07 -11.22
N THR A 7 21.15 -13.61 -10.63
CA THR A 7 20.63 -13.22 -9.33
C THR A 7 21.77 -13.34 -8.32
N ILE A 8 22.21 -12.24 -7.73
CA ILE A 8 23.18 -12.25 -6.64
C ILE A 8 22.55 -13.05 -5.50
N GLY A 9 22.98 -14.32 -5.34
CA GLY A 9 22.46 -15.30 -4.39
C GLY A 9 22.90 -15.07 -2.94
N GLY A 10 22.80 -13.83 -2.44
CA GLY A 10 23.02 -13.49 -1.05
C GLY A 10 21.74 -13.59 -0.21
N PRO A 11 21.87 -13.60 1.14
CA PRO A 11 20.72 -13.57 2.04
C PRO A 11 19.83 -12.36 1.75
N ALA A 12 18.53 -12.53 2.00
CA ALA A 12 17.58 -11.43 1.81
C ALA A 12 17.85 -10.32 2.84
N PRO A 13 17.92 -9.03 2.43
CA PRO A 13 18.15 -7.94 3.36
C PRO A 13 17.00 -7.80 4.36
N ALA A 14 17.28 -7.32 5.57
CA ALA A 14 16.32 -7.26 6.66
C ALA A 14 15.07 -6.44 6.30
N TRP A 15 15.21 -5.36 5.52
CA TRP A 15 14.05 -4.58 5.04
C TRP A 15 13.08 -5.41 4.19
N LEU A 16 13.61 -6.32 3.36
CA LEU A 16 12.78 -7.16 2.48
C LEU A 16 11.97 -8.17 3.31
N LEU A 17 12.60 -8.81 4.27
CA LEU A 17 11.93 -9.76 5.18
C LEU A 17 10.84 -9.06 6.00
N ARG A 18 11.18 -7.91 6.57
CA ARG A 18 10.25 -7.09 7.36
C ARG A 18 9.05 -6.63 6.54
N LEU A 19 9.27 -6.11 5.33
CA LEU A 19 8.17 -5.64 4.49
C LEU A 19 7.29 -6.77 3.97
N ASN A 20 7.86 -7.95 3.66
CA ASN A 20 7.05 -9.12 3.32
C ASN A 20 6.12 -9.50 4.48
N SER A 21 6.62 -9.56 5.71
CA SER A 21 5.79 -9.82 6.89
C SER A 21 4.67 -8.77 7.06
N GLN A 22 4.93 -7.48 6.78
CA GLN A 22 3.90 -6.44 6.85
C GLN A 22 2.83 -6.62 5.76
N LEU A 23 3.22 -7.02 4.55
CA LEU A 23 2.28 -7.30 3.46
C LEU A 23 1.46 -8.57 3.73
N ASP A 24 2.07 -9.60 4.34
CA ASP A 24 1.35 -10.82 4.74
C ASP A 24 0.29 -10.51 5.80
N ALA A 25 0.63 -9.69 6.78
CA ALA A 25 -0.32 -9.19 7.77
C ALA A 25 -1.45 -8.35 7.13
N ALA A 26 -1.13 -7.53 6.12
CA ALA A 26 -2.12 -6.74 5.40
C ALA A 26 -3.07 -7.64 4.58
N ASP A 27 -2.56 -8.64 3.87
CA ASP A 27 -3.37 -9.60 3.11
C ASP A 27 -4.31 -10.40 4.03
N GLN A 28 -3.80 -10.85 5.17
CA GLN A 28 -4.60 -11.56 6.16
C GLN A 28 -5.73 -10.68 6.73
N ARG A 29 -5.43 -9.44 7.08
CA ARG A 29 -6.43 -8.47 7.59
C ARG A 29 -7.48 -8.15 6.55
N ALA A 30 -7.09 -7.92 5.27
CA ALA A 30 -8.01 -7.68 4.17
C ALA A 30 -8.95 -8.87 3.96
N THR A 31 -8.42 -10.10 4.02
CA THR A 31 -9.20 -11.32 3.92
C THR A 31 -10.21 -11.43 5.07
N VAL A 32 -9.78 -11.18 6.31
CA VAL A 32 -10.64 -11.27 7.49
C VAL A 32 -11.77 -10.23 7.44
N VAL A 33 -11.45 -8.98 7.09
CA VAL A 33 -12.44 -7.89 7.08
C VAL A 33 -13.49 -8.06 6.00
N ALA A 34 -13.14 -8.68 4.86
CA ALA A 34 -14.06 -8.93 3.75
C ALA A 34 -14.80 -10.27 3.84
N ARG A 35 -14.36 -11.16 4.73
CA ARG A 35 -14.92 -12.54 4.83
C ARG A 35 -16.44 -12.54 5.06
N GLY A 36 -17.16 -13.28 4.21
CA GLY A 36 -18.60 -13.50 4.33
C GLY A 36 -19.47 -12.26 4.07
N LEU A 37 -18.91 -11.15 3.60
CA LEU A 37 -19.71 -10.00 3.19
C LEU A 37 -20.41 -10.26 1.85
N THR A 38 -21.70 -10.00 1.82
CA THR A 38 -22.45 -9.91 0.55
C THR A 38 -21.99 -8.67 -0.24
N PRO A 39 -22.27 -8.58 -1.57
CA PRO A 39 -21.96 -7.39 -2.35
C PRO A 39 -22.54 -6.08 -1.76
N GLN A 40 -23.73 -6.16 -1.18
CA GLN A 40 -24.38 -5.02 -0.50
C GLN A 40 -23.63 -4.61 0.76
N GLN A 41 -23.25 -5.59 1.59
CA GLN A 41 -22.49 -5.36 2.81
C GLN A 41 -21.08 -4.84 2.53
N LEU A 42 -20.43 -5.34 1.47
CA LEU A 42 -19.12 -4.86 1.02
C LEU A 42 -19.15 -3.37 0.65
N ASN A 43 -20.29 -2.90 0.12
CA ASN A 43 -20.52 -1.51 -0.27
C ASN A 43 -21.25 -0.67 0.80
N TRP A 44 -21.59 -1.26 1.95
CA TRP A 44 -22.24 -0.54 3.02
C TRP A 44 -21.30 0.48 3.68
N SER A 45 -21.81 1.66 3.98
CA SER A 45 -21.13 2.69 4.74
C SER A 45 -22.08 3.29 5.79
N ARG A 46 -21.52 3.79 6.89
CA ARG A 46 -22.29 4.40 7.97
C ARG A 46 -22.96 5.71 7.55
N SER A 47 -22.40 6.39 6.58
CA SER A 47 -22.96 7.62 6.00
C SER A 47 -22.38 7.83 4.59
N PRO A 48 -23.05 8.67 3.74
CA PRO A 48 -22.55 9.00 2.42
C PRO A 48 -21.16 9.68 2.39
N ALA A 49 -20.72 10.22 3.54
CA ALA A 49 -19.41 10.85 3.67
C ALA A 49 -18.30 9.86 4.07
N GLU A 50 -18.63 8.61 4.35
CA GLU A 50 -17.70 7.56 4.77
C GLU A 50 -17.53 6.51 3.68
N TRP A 51 -16.37 5.91 3.64
CA TRP A 51 -16.11 4.78 2.75
C TRP A 51 -16.70 3.49 3.31
N SER A 52 -16.98 2.55 2.39
CA SER A 52 -17.28 1.16 2.72
C SER A 52 -15.98 0.34 2.88
N VAL A 53 -16.10 -0.91 3.31
CA VAL A 53 -14.99 -1.88 3.32
C VAL A 53 -14.44 -2.04 1.91
N GLY A 54 -15.31 -2.25 0.91
CA GLY A 54 -14.91 -2.39 -0.48
C GLY A 54 -14.16 -1.17 -1.01
N GLN A 55 -14.63 0.04 -0.68
CA GLN A 55 -13.97 1.28 -1.09
C GLN A 55 -12.59 1.45 -0.44
N CYS A 56 -12.39 1.00 0.79
CA CYS A 56 -11.06 1.00 1.40
C CYS A 56 -10.09 0.08 0.64
N LEU A 57 -10.52 -1.14 0.29
CA LEU A 57 -9.71 -2.09 -0.45
C LEU A 57 -9.40 -1.61 -1.89
N GLU A 58 -10.41 -1.05 -2.58
CA GLU A 58 -10.21 -0.52 -3.93
C GLU A 58 -9.24 0.66 -3.94
N HIS A 59 -9.38 1.57 -2.98
CA HIS A 59 -8.46 2.70 -2.80
C HIS A 59 -7.01 2.21 -2.63
N LEU A 60 -6.79 1.20 -1.80
CA LEU A 60 -5.47 0.62 -1.59
C LEU A 60 -4.93 -0.03 -2.86
N ALA A 61 -5.74 -0.82 -3.56
CA ALA A 61 -5.33 -1.45 -4.82
C ALA A 61 -4.91 -0.41 -5.87
N ILE A 62 -5.68 0.68 -6.04
CA ILE A 62 -5.36 1.75 -6.98
C ILE A 62 -4.09 2.49 -6.53
N ALA A 63 -3.96 2.84 -5.26
CA ALA A 63 -2.82 3.57 -4.73
C ALA A 63 -1.52 2.77 -4.86
N ASN A 64 -1.56 1.47 -4.53
CA ASN A 64 -0.44 0.54 -4.68
C ASN A 64 0.03 0.48 -6.14
N ALA A 65 -0.90 0.29 -7.09
CA ALA A 65 -0.57 0.22 -8.51
C ALA A 65 0.07 1.52 -9.03
N VAL A 66 -0.42 2.68 -8.58
CA VAL A 66 0.11 3.99 -8.97
C VAL A 66 1.53 4.20 -8.43
N TYR A 67 1.78 3.88 -7.15
CA TYR A 67 3.11 3.96 -6.56
C TYR A 67 4.08 2.97 -7.20
N LEU A 68 3.66 1.72 -7.37
CA LEU A 68 4.47 0.66 -7.96
C LEU A 68 4.96 1.03 -9.36
N ARG A 69 4.06 1.57 -10.21
CA ARG A 69 4.43 2.05 -11.55
C ARG A 69 5.48 3.16 -11.51
N ALA A 70 5.35 4.10 -10.58
CA ALA A 70 6.31 5.20 -10.43
C ALA A 70 7.67 4.72 -9.94
N MET A 71 7.71 3.77 -9.01
CA MET A 71 8.94 3.18 -8.47
C MET A 71 9.63 2.27 -9.50
N SER A 72 8.88 1.42 -10.21
CA SER A 72 9.46 0.49 -11.20
C SER A 72 10.26 1.20 -12.28
N ARG A 73 9.72 2.30 -12.83
CA ARG A 73 10.44 3.12 -13.83
C ARG A 73 11.75 3.71 -13.30
N SER A 74 11.88 3.89 -11.99
CA SER A 74 13.07 4.50 -11.40
C SER A 74 14.24 3.55 -11.24
N LEU A 75 14.03 2.23 -11.36
CA LEU A 75 15.09 1.22 -11.28
C LEU A 75 15.79 1.01 -12.63
N GLU A 76 15.16 1.42 -13.74
CA GLU A 76 15.71 1.22 -15.08
C GLU A 76 17.07 1.89 -15.25
N GLY A 77 18.06 1.15 -15.76
CA GLY A 77 19.42 1.65 -16.03
C GLY A 77 20.23 2.01 -14.77
N ARG A 78 19.83 1.59 -13.57
CA ARG A 78 20.57 1.85 -12.33
C ARG A 78 21.65 0.81 -12.09
N ARG A 79 22.74 1.25 -11.42
CA ARG A 79 23.79 0.35 -10.96
C ARG A 79 23.31 -0.42 -9.73
N ALA A 80 23.78 -1.67 -9.61
CA ALA A 80 23.56 -2.46 -8.42
C ALA A 80 24.12 -1.78 -7.16
N GLY A 81 23.48 -2.02 -6.03
CA GLY A 81 23.89 -1.51 -4.71
C GLY A 81 23.02 -2.17 -3.64
N LEU A 82 23.63 -2.62 -2.57
CA LEU A 82 22.94 -3.34 -1.50
C LEU A 82 22.74 -2.41 -0.31
N VAL A 83 21.57 -2.52 0.33
CA VAL A 83 21.30 -1.89 1.62
C VAL A 83 20.56 -2.89 2.51
N GLU A 84 20.97 -3.01 3.75
CA GLU A 84 20.38 -3.91 4.73
C GLU A 84 19.07 -3.35 5.27
N GLU A 85 18.99 -2.03 5.48
CA GLU A 85 17.82 -1.37 6.04
C GLU A 85 17.37 -0.19 5.20
N ILE A 86 16.04 0.01 5.14
CA ILE A 86 15.46 1.23 4.58
C ILE A 86 15.59 2.36 5.59
N ALA A 87 16.23 3.44 5.15
CA ALA A 87 16.37 4.69 5.91
C ALA A 87 15.67 5.84 5.18
N PRO A 88 14.38 6.10 5.43
CA PRO A 88 13.70 7.26 4.87
C PRO A 88 14.40 8.54 5.30
N GLY A 89 14.72 9.41 4.33
CA GLY A 89 15.28 10.71 4.62
C GLY A 89 14.37 11.57 5.51
N TRP A 90 14.87 12.67 6.05
CA TRP A 90 14.11 13.56 6.94
C TRP A 90 12.71 13.90 6.39
N PHE A 91 12.63 14.31 5.15
CA PHE A 91 11.37 14.66 4.50
C PHE A 91 10.42 13.47 4.37
N GLY A 92 10.95 12.28 4.04
CA GLY A 92 10.17 11.04 3.99
C GLY A 92 9.57 10.67 5.34
N ARG A 93 10.36 10.77 6.42
CA ARG A 93 9.89 10.55 7.79
C ARG A 93 8.79 11.54 8.19
N LEU A 94 8.99 12.83 7.87
CA LEU A 94 7.98 13.86 8.15
C LEU A 94 6.67 13.54 7.41
N PHE A 95 6.74 13.22 6.11
CA PHE A 95 5.56 12.88 5.32
C PHE A 95 4.83 11.65 5.87
N ILE A 96 5.55 10.58 6.19
CA ILE A 96 4.98 9.37 6.78
C ILE A 96 4.23 9.74 8.06
N ARG A 97 4.86 10.44 8.98
CA ARG A 97 4.29 10.80 10.28
C ARG A 97 3.07 11.73 10.17
N THR A 98 3.08 12.68 9.23
CA THR A 98 2.04 13.74 9.17
C THR A 98 0.93 13.44 8.16
N VAL A 99 1.17 12.59 7.16
CA VAL A 99 0.22 12.34 6.07
C VAL A 99 -0.29 10.91 6.07
N ILE A 100 0.59 9.94 6.34
CA ILE A 100 0.27 8.52 6.20
C ILE A 100 -0.20 7.91 7.51
N GLU A 101 0.52 8.11 8.61
CA GLU A 101 0.15 7.51 9.88
C GLU A 101 -1.11 8.15 10.48
N PRO A 102 -2.02 7.34 11.04
CA PRO A 102 -3.22 7.87 11.68
C PRO A 102 -2.84 8.71 12.92
N SER A 103 -3.35 9.92 12.98
CA SER A 103 -3.23 10.79 14.15
C SER A 103 -4.64 11.16 14.64
N PRO A 104 -4.91 11.16 15.95
CA PRO A 104 -6.19 11.62 16.52
C PRO A 104 -6.56 13.05 16.11
N LYS A 105 -5.54 13.89 15.84
CA LYS A 105 -5.69 15.30 15.42
C LYS A 105 -5.85 15.48 13.92
N MET A 106 -5.75 14.40 13.12
CA MET A 106 -5.77 14.52 11.67
C MET A 106 -7.22 14.65 11.16
N ARG A 107 -7.56 15.82 10.62
CA ARG A 107 -8.82 16.02 9.91
C ARG A 107 -8.94 15.02 8.75
N ARG A 108 -10.16 14.51 8.50
CA ARG A 108 -10.47 13.68 7.32
C ARG A 108 -10.04 14.44 6.06
N ARG A 109 -9.03 13.92 5.37
CA ARG A 109 -8.58 14.48 4.08
C ARG A 109 -9.25 13.70 2.95
N ARG A 110 -9.76 14.40 1.96
CA ARG A 110 -10.25 13.76 0.73
C ARG A 110 -9.06 13.14 -0.02
N ALA A 111 -9.22 11.89 -0.44
CA ALA A 111 -8.22 11.26 -1.29
C ALA A 111 -8.05 12.01 -2.63
N PRO A 112 -6.83 12.08 -3.18
CA PRO A 112 -6.60 12.59 -4.53
C PRO A 112 -7.53 11.93 -5.55
N LYS A 113 -8.03 12.68 -6.54
CA LYS A 113 -8.98 12.16 -7.53
C LYS A 113 -8.51 10.84 -8.19
N LYS A 114 -7.21 10.73 -8.48
CA LYS A 114 -6.60 9.58 -9.16
C LYS A 114 -6.69 8.25 -8.40
N ILE A 115 -6.94 8.29 -7.08
CA ILE A 115 -7.01 7.09 -6.24
C ILE A 115 -8.32 7.03 -5.44
N ARG A 116 -9.34 7.77 -5.87
CA ARG A 116 -10.67 7.63 -5.27
C ARG A 116 -11.30 6.34 -5.75
N PRO A 117 -11.89 5.57 -4.83
CA PRO A 117 -12.66 4.39 -5.20
C PRO A 117 -13.93 4.79 -5.93
N GLY A 118 -14.51 3.86 -6.67
CA GLY A 118 -15.84 4.00 -7.27
C GLY A 118 -16.94 4.11 -6.22
N ALA A 119 -18.12 4.58 -6.64
CA ALA A 119 -19.29 4.61 -5.76
C ALA A 119 -19.75 3.20 -5.36
N GLN A 120 -19.66 2.27 -6.29
CA GLN A 120 -19.89 0.84 -6.07
C GLN A 120 -18.64 0.06 -6.46
N VAL A 121 -18.27 -0.91 -5.63
CA VAL A 121 -17.06 -1.70 -5.78
C VAL A 121 -17.45 -3.16 -6.03
N PRO A 122 -16.87 -3.84 -7.05
CA PRO A 122 -17.18 -5.21 -7.35
C PRO A 122 -16.66 -6.17 -6.27
N PRO A 123 -17.27 -7.36 -6.07
CA PRO A 123 -16.80 -8.36 -5.12
C PRO A 123 -15.36 -8.82 -5.32
N THR A 124 -14.83 -8.70 -6.55
CA THR A 124 -13.45 -9.03 -6.91
C THR A 124 -12.40 -8.05 -6.38
N VAL A 125 -12.81 -7.05 -5.60
CA VAL A 125 -11.90 -6.02 -5.06
C VAL A 125 -10.81 -6.62 -4.15
N LEU A 126 -11.14 -7.66 -3.39
CA LEU A 126 -10.18 -8.36 -2.54
C LEU A 126 -9.08 -9.01 -3.38
N ASP A 127 -9.45 -9.68 -4.48
CA ASP A 127 -8.48 -10.31 -5.39
C ASP A 127 -7.57 -9.27 -6.04
N ARG A 128 -8.13 -8.11 -6.40
CA ARG A 128 -7.37 -6.96 -6.93
C ARG A 128 -6.38 -6.42 -5.90
N PHE A 129 -6.77 -6.29 -4.63
CA PHE A 129 -5.87 -5.86 -3.57
C PHE A 129 -4.72 -6.85 -3.40
N HIS A 130 -5.01 -8.16 -3.28
CA HIS A 130 -4.00 -9.21 -3.19
C HIS A 130 -3.07 -9.24 -4.43
N ALA A 131 -3.62 -9.01 -5.62
CA ALA A 131 -2.81 -8.94 -6.84
C ALA A 131 -1.81 -7.77 -6.79
N THR A 132 -2.19 -6.61 -6.25
CA THR A 132 -1.24 -5.50 -6.09
C THR A 132 -0.17 -5.80 -5.05
N ASN A 133 -0.48 -6.52 -3.97
CA ASN A 133 0.50 -6.92 -2.97
C ASN A 133 1.49 -7.96 -3.52
N ARG A 134 1.03 -8.90 -4.34
CA ARG A 134 1.94 -9.79 -5.09
C ARG A 134 2.90 -9.01 -5.98
N ALA A 135 2.38 -8.03 -6.73
CA ALA A 135 3.21 -7.19 -7.60
C ALA A 135 4.22 -6.33 -6.81
N ILE A 136 3.86 -5.88 -5.60
CA ILE A 136 4.81 -5.20 -4.69
C ILE A 136 5.91 -6.16 -4.25
N ARG A 137 5.59 -7.41 -3.87
CA ARG A 137 6.60 -8.42 -3.50
C ARG A 137 7.56 -8.71 -4.67
N GLU A 138 7.04 -8.88 -5.88
CA GLU A 138 7.87 -9.06 -7.08
C GLU A 138 8.77 -7.85 -7.33
N PHE A 139 8.24 -6.64 -7.15
CA PHE A 139 9.05 -5.43 -7.25
C PHE A 139 10.15 -5.40 -6.18
N MET A 140 9.84 -5.73 -4.92
CA MET A 140 10.82 -5.77 -3.83
C MET A 140 11.93 -6.79 -4.09
N GLN A 141 11.60 -7.95 -4.68
CA GLN A 141 12.62 -8.95 -5.08
C GLN A 141 13.58 -8.39 -6.14
N ARG A 142 13.09 -7.60 -7.10
CA ARG A 142 13.98 -6.91 -8.06
C ARG A 142 14.76 -5.79 -7.39
N ALA A 143 14.09 -5.01 -6.53
CA ALA A 143 14.66 -3.85 -5.87
C ALA A 143 15.76 -4.20 -4.85
N ARG A 144 15.80 -5.44 -4.34
CA ARG A 144 16.85 -5.90 -3.38
C ARG A 144 18.27 -5.75 -3.90
N ASN A 145 18.43 -5.74 -5.22
CA ASN A 145 19.74 -5.62 -5.86
C ASN A 145 20.20 -4.15 -6.01
N TYR A 146 19.45 -3.19 -5.48
CA TYR A 146 19.71 -1.77 -5.64
C TYR A 146 19.75 -1.02 -4.31
N ASP A 147 20.47 0.11 -4.26
CA ASP A 147 20.40 1.02 -3.12
C ASP A 147 19.07 1.80 -3.15
N VAL A 148 18.05 1.20 -2.54
CA VAL A 148 16.69 1.77 -2.44
C VAL A 148 16.65 3.07 -1.64
N ASN A 149 17.69 3.40 -0.87
CA ASN A 149 17.79 4.65 -0.13
C ASN A 149 18.31 5.82 -0.98
N ARG A 150 18.90 5.55 -2.15
CA ARG A 150 19.44 6.56 -3.07
C ARG A 150 18.60 6.76 -4.33
N ILE A 151 18.01 5.68 -4.86
CA ILE A 151 17.19 5.76 -6.06
C ILE A 151 15.92 6.54 -5.76
N ARG A 152 15.66 7.61 -6.52
CA ARG A 152 14.54 8.52 -6.30
C ARG A 152 13.52 8.41 -7.43
N PHE A 153 12.24 8.49 -7.07
CA PHE A 153 11.12 8.62 -8.00
C PHE A 153 10.29 9.86 -7.68
N LYS A 154 9.57 10.34 -8.66
CA LYS A 154 8.64 11.47 -8.52
C LYS A 154 7.37 10.99 -7.84
N ASN A 155 6.96 11.62 -6.74
CA ASN A 155 5.72 11.26 -6.06
C ASN A 155 4.52 11.42 -7.03
N PRO A 156 3.71 10.38 -7.23
CA PRO A 156 2.65 10.40 -8.23
C PRO A 156 1.49 11.35 -7.89
N PHE A 157 1.39 11.80 -6.64
CA PHE A 157 0.31 12.67 -6.15
C PHE A 157 0.77 14.10 -5.91
N ILE A 158 2.05 14.30 -5.57
CA ILE A 158 2.65 15.61 -5.31
C ILE A 158 3.89 15.71 -6.18
N GLY A 159 3.69 16.13 -7.43
CA GLY A 159 4.69 16.03 -8.50
C GLY A 159 6.01 16.78 -8.27
N ILE A 160 6.06 17.74 -7.36
CA ILE A 160 7.29 18.46 -6.96
C ILE A 160 8.14 17.69 -5.96
N ILE A 161 7.55 16.69 -5.28
CA ILE A 161 8.23 15.88 -4.27
C ILE A 161 8.85 14.65 -4.90
N ARG A 162 10.11 14.37 -4.51
CA ARG A 162 10.79 13.12 -4.85
C ARG A 162 11.04 12.33 -3.57
N PHE A 163 10.63 11.07 -3.60
CA PHE A 163 10.95 10.10 -2.55
C PHE A 163 12.02 9.13 -3.04
N THR A 164 12.74 8.53 -2.11
CA THR A 164 13.53 7.32 -2.40
C THR A 164 12.62 6.12 -2.57
N VAL A 165 13.06 5.10 -3.30
CA VAL A 165 12.31 3.84 -3.44
C VAL A 165 12.02 3.24 -2.07
N GLY A 166 12.99 3.24 -1.17
CA GLY A 166 12.80 2.80 0.22
C GLY A 166 11.70 3.59 0.94
N THR A 167 11.68 4.93 0.82
CA THR A 167 10.59 5.75 1.36
C THR A 167 9.24 5.38 0.75
N GLY A 168 9.17 5.11 -0.55
CA GLY A 168 7.96 4.68 -1.23
C GLY A 168 7.41 3.36 -0.68
N LEU A 169 8.28 2.38 -0.46
CA LEU A 169 7.92 1.10 0.15
C LEU A 169 7.40 1.27 1.58
N GLU A 170 8.04 2.13 2.37
CA GLU A 170 7.60 2.47 3.72
C GLU A 170 6.22 3.17 3.75
N VAL A 171 5.94 3.99 2.76
CA VAL A 171 4.63 4.64 2.59
C VAL A 171 3.55 3.61 2.28
N LEU A 172 3.82 2.64 1.38
CA LEU A 172 2.82 1.65 0.94
C LEU A 172 2.26 0.85 2.11
N TRP A 173 3.09 0.15 2.87
CA TRP A 173 2.60 -0.72 3.94
C TRP A 173 1.91 0.05 5.08
N ARG A 174 2.37 1.27 5.41
CA ARG A 174 1.72 2.12 6.42
C ARG A 174 0.37 2.64 5.94
N HIS A 175 0.28 2.94 4.65
CA HIS A 175 -0.97 3.35 4.01
C HIS A 175 -2.00 2.21 4.03
N GLU A 176 -1.55 0.98 3.74
CA GLU A 176 -2.39 -0.21 3.87
C GLU A 176 -2.87 -0.40 5.31
N ARG A 177 -1.95 -0.40 6.26
CA ARG A 177 -2.29 -0.51 7.69
C ARG A 177 -3.35 0.51 8.09
N ARG A 178 -3.22 1.76 7.66
CA ARG A 178 -4.19 2.82 7.96
C ARG A 178 -5.59 2.51 7.45
N HIS A 179 -5.72 2.13 6.19
CA HIS A 179 -7.02 1.91 5.57
C HIS A 179 -7.62 0.56 5.93
N LEU A 180 -6.82 -0.44 6.27
CA LEU A 180 -7.31 -1.69 6.86
C LEU A 180 -7.88 -1.47 8.26
N LEU A 181 -7.23 -0.66 9.11
CA LEU A 181 -7.81 -0.21 10.38
C LEU A 181 -9.14 0.54 10.20
N GLN A 182 -9.27 1.32 9.12
CA GLN A 182 -10.52 1.98 8.77
C GLN A 182 -11.58 0.95 8.37
N ALA A 183 -11.25 0.00 7.51
CA ALA A 183 -12.14 -1.06 7.05
C ALA A 183 -12.65 -1.93 8.21
N GLU A 184 -11.78 -2.28 9.15
CA GLU A 184 -12.15 -3.03 10.37
C GLU A 184 -13.17 -2.30 11.23
N ARG A 185 -13.02 -0.97 11.39
CA ARG A 185 -14.01 -0.15 12.12
C ARG A 185 -15.36 -0.11 11.41
N ILE A 186 -15.35 -0.06 10.07
CA ILE A 186 -16.58 -0.11 9.26
C ILE A 186 -17.24 -1.48 9.40
N ARG A 187 -16.47 -2.57 9.30
CA ARG A 187 -16.97 -3.92 9.51
C ARG A 187 -17.59 -4.10 10.88
N ALA A 188 -16.95 -3.68 11.94
CA ALA A 188 -17.48 -3.76 13.29
C ALA A 188 -18.79 -2.98 13.45
N ALA A 189 -18.92 -1.83 12.80
CA ALA A 189 -20.16 -1.05 12.79
C ALA A 189 -21.28 -1.75 12.02
N LEU A 190 -20.98 -2.37 10.88
CA LEU A 190 -21.93 -3.19 10.12
C LEU A 190 -22.43 -4.36 10.96
N ASP A 191 -21.52 -5.11 11.58
CA ASP A 191 -21.86 -6.27 12.39
C ASP A 191 -22.76 -5.88 13.61
N ALA A 192 -22.56 -4.69 14.15
CA ALA A 192 -23.42 -4.15 15.21
C ALA A 192 -24.82 -3.81 14.70
N THR A 193 -24.96 -3.27 13.47
CA THR A 193 -26.29 -2.98 12.88
C THR A 193 -27.07 -4.24 12.52
N VAL A 194 -26.39 -5.32 12.11
CA VAL A 194 -27.04 -6.60 11.78
C VAL A 194 -27.49 -7.37 13.02
N ARG A 195 -26.86 -7.13 14.18
CA ARG A 195 -27.19 -7.78 15.46
C ARG A 195 -28.20 -7.01 16.31
N ALA A 196 -28.50 -5.76 15.94
CA ALA A 196 -29.53 -5.00 16.63
C ALA A 196 -30.91 -5.64 16.36
N PRO A 197 -31.75 -5.92 17.40
CA PRO A 197 -33.05 -6.56 17.25
C PRO A 197 -34.04 -5.69 16.51
#